data_b4ef16f0b294e1560141d0f22281fbed
#
_entry.id   b4ef16f0b294e1560141d0f22281fbed
#
_cell.length_a   1.000
_cell.length_b   1.000
_cell.length_c   1.000
_cell.angle_alpha   90.00
_cell.angle_beta   90.00
_cell.angle_gamma   90.00
#
_symmetry.space_group_name_H-M   'P 1'
#
loop_
_entity.id
_entity.type
_entity.pdbx_description
1 polymer ?
#
loop_
_entity_poly.entity_id
_entity_poly.type
_entity_poly.pdbx_seq_one_letter_code
_entity_poly.pdbx_strand_id
1 'polypeptide(L)'
;MSKRSLIRLVTTLLICAACGYFFIPLSKIRLGLDLRGGVHFELEVQGHEALEADLRDTRDRIQERIQEKAISGVTVKSDTTSIRVDGITEENKTAITKILAAFGGYSVAEQGSTRVLTQKDTYQKALKDDANKRALQIIDNRINQFGVAEPEITPTGAEGNRIIVELPGVGEAERERIKALLSTPGRLEVRFLAKKMPNQIPVKTEAEALAMLGGQLPEGTELFPELEEESTVVTNQMKAAIRAAKPGEKKADNVRQWVLLETKVYYEGSAITDASRGQDQFNTNTVNFTLNREGADANAKLTEIASSENRQFAFLLDRKVISVLHSEQKIIGSGVEIKGNFTQQQADDLALKLKSGSLRASMKFLEEQSMGPSLGADSIKHGITAAVIGFGTIIIFMVLWYKWSGLNAIVALTVNLIVMLGLLGSFQATITLPGIAAFALTLGIAVDANILIFERIREELDNGKSVPGAIQTGFDRVFWTIVDSHVTQLFAALLLFIFGTGPVKGFAVSLTVGVVASLFTSIYVSRFIYDWVLEQHPGTKTLSI
;
A
#
# COMPACT_ATOMS: atom_id res chain seq x y z
N MET A 1 -29.91 -46.11 12.49
CA MET A 1 -29.04 -45.36 11.56
C MET A 1 -27.99 -46.28 11.00
N SER A 2 -27.85 -46.34 9.68
CA SER A 2 -26.76 -47.09 9.05
C SER A 2 -25.40 -46.48 9.41
N LYS A 3 -24.31 -47.28 9.35
CA LYS A 3 -22.96 -46.72 9.55
C LYS A 3 -22.64 -45.57 8.60
N ARG A 4 -23.18 -45.58 7.38
CA ARG A 4 -22.97 -44.51 6.36
C ARG A 4 -23.67 -43.22 6.76
N SER A 5 -24.93 -43.28 7.19
CA SER A 5 -25.70 -42.11 7.65
C SER A 5 -25.11 -41.52 8.93
N LEU A 6 -24.63 -42.36 9.85
CA LEU A 6 -23.96 -41.89 11.07
C LEU A 6 -22.63 -41.11 10.73
N ILE A 7 -21.82 -41.69 9.84
CA ILE A 7 -20.58 -41.02 9.41
C ILE A 7 -20.90 -39.65 8.76
N ARG A 8 -21.89 -39.58 7.88
CA ARG A 8 -22.28 -38.32 7.22
C ARG A 8 -22.81 -37.28 8.23
N LEU A 9 -23.58 -37.69 9.22
CA LEU A 9 -24.04 -36.80 10.27
C LEU A 9 -22.87 -36.25 11.09
N VAL A 10 -22.00 -37.14 11.54
CA VAL A 10 -20.84 -36.77 12.39
C VAL A 10 -19.90 -35.82 11.58
N THR A 11 -19.63 -36.13 10.33
CA THR A 11 -18.79 -35.23 9.47
C THR A 11 -19.44 -33.88 9.26
N THR A 12 -20.75 -33.79 8.99
CA THR A 12 -21.45 -32.51 8.85
C THR A 12 -21.40 -31.68 10.14
N LEU A 13 -21.68 -32.34 11.30
CA LEU A 13 -21.63 -31.66 12.61
C LEU A 13 -20.21 -31.19 12.95
N LEU A 14 -19.18 -31.99 12.66
CA LEU A 14 -17.78 -31.60 12.89
C LEU A 14 -17.40 -30.41 12.01
N ILE A 15 -17.79 -30.41 10.74
CA ILE A 15 -17.54 -29.27 9.84
C ILE A 15 -18.27 -28.03 10.35
N CYS A 16 -19.54 -28.13 10.72
CA CYS A 16 -20.30 -27.01 11.27
C CYS A 16 -19.69 -26.48 12.57
N ALA A 17 -19.24 -27.37 13.48
CA ALA A 17 -18.60 -26.96 14.73
C ALA A 17 -17.25 -26.29 14.49
N ALA A 18 -16.43 -26.84 13.60
CA ALA A 18 -15.16 -26.23 13.19
C ALA A 18 -15.38 -24.86 12.56
N CYS A 19 -16.31 -24.75 11.60
CA CYS A 19 -16.67 -23.48 10.98
C CYS A 19 -17.22 -22.49 12.01
N GLY A 20 -18.10 -22.93 12.94
CA GLY A 20 -18.62 -22.10 14.02
C GLY A 20 -17.53 -21.50 14.89
N TYR A 21 -16.50 -22.28 15.22
CA TYR A 21 -15.35 -21.80 16.00
C TYR A 21 -14.60 -20.64 15.31
N PHE A 22 -14.51 -20.66 13.98
CA PHE A 22 -13.76 -19.63 13.24
C PHE A 22 -14.51 -18.30 13.09
N PHE A 23 -15.84 -18.28 13.07
CA PHE A 23 -16.58 -17.02 12.95
C PHE A 23 -17.22 -16.54 14.27
N ILE A 24 -17.16 -17.30 15.35
CA ILE A 24 -17.63 -16.88 16.67
C ILE A 24 -16.42 -16.51 17.54
N PRO A 25 -16.32 -15.30 18.10
CA PRO A 25 -17.26 -14.17 17.95
C PRO A 25 -17.17 -13.49 16.57
N LEU A 26 -18.25 -12.86 16.13
CA LEU A 26 -18.36 -12.15 14.84
C LEU A 26 -17.30 -11.06 14.64
N SER A 27 -16.65 -10.60 15.71
CA SER A 27 -15.53 -9.65 15.66
C SER A 27 -14.27 -10.19 14.95
N LYS A 28 -14.18 -11.52 14.71
CA LYS A 28 -13.10 -12.12 13.91
C LYS A 28 -13.27 -11.90 12.40
N ILE A 29 -14.45 -11.50 11.96
CA ILE A 29 -14.73 -11.24 10.56
C ILE A 29 -14.17 -9.86 10.20
N ARG A 30 -13.24 -9.80 9.25
CA ARG A 30 -12.70 -8.54 8.74
C ARG A 30 -13.70 -7.92 7.77
N LEU A 31 -14.05 -6.65 8.03
CA LEU A 31 -14.90 -5.87 7.14
C LEU A 31 -14.02 -4.96 6.28
N GLY A 32 -14.32 -4.87 4.99
CA GLY A 32 -13.63 -3.99 4.06
C GLY A 32 -13.89 -2.51 4.30
N LEU A 33 -13.14 -1.69 3.62
CA LEU A 33 -13.22 -0.23 3.68
C LEU A 33 -14.64 0.28 3.40
N ASP A 34 -15.33 -0.35 2.45
CA ASP A 34 -16.70 -0.03 2.04
C ASP A 34 -17.72 -0.13 3.19
N LEU A 35 -17.41 -0.97 4.19
CA LEU A 35 -18.29 -1.28 5.32
C LEU A 35 -17.86 -0.59 6.61
N ARG A 36 -16.55 -0.42 6.85
CA ARG A 36 -16.01 0.28 8.03
C ARG A 36 -15.94 1.79 7.84
N GLY A 37 -15.91 2.25 6.58
CA GLY A 37 -15.48 3.59 6.22
C GLY A 37 -13.97 3.73 6.33
N GLY A 38 -13.43 4.80 5.76
CA GLY A 38 -11.98 5.06 5.75
C GLY A 38 -11.50 5.61 4.42
N VAL A 39 -10.22 5.44 4.13
CA VAL A 39 -9.58 6.01 2.93
C VAL A 39 -8.85 4.92 2.15
N HIS A 40 -9.01 4.98 0.83
CA HIS A 40 -8.29 4.18 -0.15
C HIS A 40 -7.40 5.09 -0.98
N PHE A 41 -6.12 4.76 -1.08
CA PHE A 41 -5.17 5.39 -1.97
C PHE A 41 -4.56 4.37 -2.92
N GLU A 42 -4.50 4.69 -4.21
CA GLU A 42 -3.65 4.02 -5.17
C GLU A 42 -2.47 4.93 -5.51
N LEU A 43 -1.27 4.47 -5.23
CA LEU A 43 -0.03 5.21 -5.38
C LEU A 43 0.84 4.56 -6.47
N GLU A 44 1.47 5.36 -7.31
CA GLU A 44 2.47 4.90 -8.28
C GLU A 44 3.84 5.42 -7.92
N VAL A 45 4.81 4.52 -7.80
CA VAL A 45 6.22 4.86 -7.54
C VAL A 45 6.85 5.38 -8.82
N GLN A 46 7.42 6.58 -8.77
CA GLN A 46 8.05 7.23 -9.93
C GLN A 46 9.47 6.68 -10.16
N GLY A 47 9.56 5.45 -10.67
CA GLY A 47 10.82 4.73 -10.81
C GLY A 47 11.90 5.42 -11.64
N HIS A 48 11.53 6.38 -12.53
CA HIS A 48 12.50 7.19 -13.27
C HIS A 48 13.32 8.10 -12.35
N GLU A 49 12.72 8.64 -11.27
CA GLU A 49 13.44 9.48 -10.31
C GLU A 49 14.54 8.68 -9.58
N ALA A 50 14.30 7.40 -9.33
CA ALA A 50 15.32 6.52 -8.74
C ALA A 50 16.51 6.31 -9.69
N LEU A 51 16.26 6.23 -11.01
CA LEU A 51 17.33 6.16 -12.01
C LEU A 51 18.14 7.44 -12.07
N GLU A 52 17.48 8.60 -12.05
CA GLU A 52 18.15 9.91 -12.04
C GLU A 52 18.95 10.13 -10.74
N ALA A 53 18.41 9.68 -9.60
CA ALA A 53 19.12 9.75 -8.33
C ALA A 53 20.41 8.91 -8.36
N ASP A 54 20.35 7.69 -8.90
CA ASP A 54 21.52 6.82 -9.05
C ASP A 54 22.57 7.43 -9.99
N LEU A 55 22.14 8.10 -11.08
CA LEU A 55 23.06 8.84 -11.97
C LEU A 55 23.79 9.95 -11.23
N ARG A 56 23.07 10.74 -10.40
CA ARG A 56 23.68 11.81 -9.59
C ARG A 56 24.67 11.26 -8.57
N ASP A 57 24.25 10.26 -7.80
CA ASP A 57 25.09 9.61 -6.78
C ASP A 57 26.36 8.98 -7.41
N THR A 58 26.20 8.37 -8.58
CA THR A 58 27.35 7.77 -9.30
C THR A 58 28.28 8.84 -9.86
N ARG A 59 27.74 9.96 -10.41
CA ARG A 59 28.54 11.11 -10.83
C ARG A 59 29.41 11.61 -9.67
N ASP A 60 28.83 11.81 -8.51
CA ASP A 60 29.54 12.36 -7.36
C ASP A 60 30.63 11.42 -6.87
N ARG A 61 30.36 10.12 -6.84
CA ARG A 61 31.38 9.09 -6.52
C ARG A 61 32.50 9.02 -7.54
N ILE A 62 32.22 9.20 -8.84
CA ILE A 62 33.24 9.26 -9.87
C ILE A 62 34.10 10.51 -9.65
N GLN A 63 33.48 11.66 -9.40
CA GLN A 63 34.18 12.92 -9.16
C GLN A 63 35.07 12.85 -7.90
N GLU A 64 34.58 12.29 -6.81
CA GLU A 64 35.34 12.07 -5.57
C GLU A 64 36.57 11.20 -5.83
N ARG A 65 36.43 10.07 -6.54
CA ARG A 65 37.57 9.19 -6.86
C ARG A 65 38.59 9.83 -7.79
N ILE A 66 38.16 10.73 -8.70
CA ILE A 66 39.06 11.51 -9.56
C ILE A 66 39.86 12.49 -8.71
N GLN A 67 39.21 13.17 -7.75
CA GLN A 67 39.87 14.10 -6.82
C GLN A 67 40.84 13.39 -5.88
N GLU A 68 40.47 12.23 -5.31
CA GLU A 68 41.36 11.41 -4.46
C GLU A 68 42.65 11.00 -5.18
N LYS A 69 42.59 10.78 -6.49
CA LYS A 69 43.76 10.45 -7.31
C LYS A 69 44.46 11.66 -7.88
N ALA A 70 44.09 12.88 -7.48
CA ALA A 70 44.67 14.14 -7.93
C ALA A 70 44.74 14.28 -9.48
N ILE A 71 43.74 13.72 -10.20
CA ILE A 71 43.64 13.83 -11.65
C ILE A 71 43.02 15.20 -11.98
N SER A 72 43.79 16.08 -12.59
CA SER A 72 43.36 17.42 -12.99
C SER A 72 42.84 17.47 -14.46
N GLY A 73 42.01 18.47 -14.78
CA GLY A 73 41.52 18.70 -16.15
C GLY A 73 40.38 17.78 -16.59
N VAL A 74 39.78 17.01 -15.67
CA VAL A 74 38.65 16.13 -15.95
C VAL A 74 37.39 16.70 -15.31
N THR A 75 36.31 16.81 -16.08
CA THR A 75 34.99 17.24 -15.60
C THR A 75 33.98 16.12 -15.73
N VAL A 76 33.15 15.94 -14.70
CA VAL A 76 32.09 14.92 -14.67
C VAL A 76 30.74 15.64 -14.64
N LYS A 77 29.90 15.37 -15.62
CA LYS A 77 28.55 15.92 -15.71
C LYS A 77 27.55 14.78 -15.85
N SER A 78 26.37 14.93 -15.28
CA SER A 78 25.25 13.99 -15.52
C SER A 78 24.07 14.74 -16.15
N ASP A 79 23.42 14.10 -17.08
CA ASP A 79 22.08 14.44 -17.54
C ASP A 79 21.05 13.42 -17.01
N THR A 80 19.82 13.46 -17.52
CA THR A 80 18.72 12.56 -17.06
C THR A 80 18.94 11.09 -17.44
N THR A 81 19.86 10.77 -18.34
CA THR A 81 20.03 9.42 -18.91
C THR A 81 21.47 8.91 -18.91
N SER A 82 22.44 9.79 -18.73
CA SER A 82 23.87 9.43 -18.85
C SER A 82 24.78 10.29 -17.98
N ILE A 83 25.99 9.78 -17.73
CA ILE A 83 27.07 10.51 -17.10
C ILE A 83 28.18 10.69 -18.14
N ARG A 84 28.64 11.95 -18.31
CA ARG A 84 29.75 12.29 -19.19
C ARG A 84 30.98 12.66 -18.39
N VAL A 85 32.10 12.06 -18.78
CA VAL A 85 33.42 12.34 -18.22
C VAL A 85 34.27 12.91 -19.34
N ASP A 86 34.52 14.22 -19.31
CA ASP A 86 35.23 14.99 -20.30
C ASP A 86 36.66 15.29 -19.85
N GLY A 87 37.58 15.56 -20.81
CA GLY A 87 38.97 15.93 -20.51
C GLY A 87 39.90 14.74 -20.34
N ILE A 88 39.60 13.63 -21.00
CA ILE A 88 40.45 12.41 -20.95
C ILE A 88 41.62 12.58 -21.93
N THR A 89 42.81 12.50 -21.39
CA THR A 89 44.09 12.52 -22.11
C THR A 89 44.75 11.12 -22.08
N GLU A 90 45.74 10.87 -22.94
CA GLU A 90 46.46 9.57 -22.91
C GLU A 90 47.15 9.29 -21.56
N GLU A 91 47.53 10.35 -20.83
CA GLU A 91 48.18 10.24 -19.52
C GLU A 91 47.22 9.74 -18.41
N ASN A 92 45.95 10.22 -18.43
CA ASN A 92 44.97 9.89 -17.39
C ASN A 92 44.01 8.76 -17.78
N LYS A 93 44.01 8.33 -19.05
CA LYS A 93 43.10 7.33 -19.63
C LYS A 93 43.05 6.02 -18.85
N THR A 94 44.22 5.49 -18.50
CA THR A 94 44.29 4.21 -17.76
C THR A 94 43.71 4.33 -16.36
N ALA A 95 43.99 5.43 -15.68
CA ALA A 95 43.48 5.68 -14.32
C ALA A 95 41.95 5.88 -14.34
N ILE A 96 41.43 6.65 -15.31
CA ILE A 96 39.98 6.90 -15.45
C ILE A 96 39.27 5.60 -15.84
N THR A 97 39.77 4.82 -16.79
CA THR A 97 39.18 3.54 -17.18
C THR A 97 39.07 2.59 -15.98
N LYS A 98 40.11 2.55 -15.12
CA LYS A 98 40.07 1.75 -13.88
C LYS A 98 39.01 2.27 -12.88
N ILE A 99 38.80 3.59 -12.76
CA ILE A 99 37.77 4.17 -11.93
C ILE A 99 36.38 3.77 -12.47
N LEU A 100 36.16 3.95 -13.78
CA LEU A 100 34.87 3.69 -14.41
C LEU A 100 34.49 2.20 -14.43
N ALA A 101 35.47 1.31 -14.57
CA ALA A 101 35.27 -0.15 -14.53
C ALA A 101 34.69 -0.64 -13.19
N ALA A 102 34.86 0.10 -12.11
CA ALA A 102 34.28 -0.23 -10.81
C ALA A 102 32.74 -0.07 -10.77
N PHE A 103 32.14 0.61 -11.75
CA PHE A 103 30.69 0.83 -11.83
C PHE A 103 30.04 -0.18 -12.80
N GLY A 104 29.96 -1.44 -12.39
CA GLY A 104 29.52 -2.57 -13.23
C GLY A 104 28.07 -2.49 -13.76
N GLY A 105 27.22 -1.64 -13.16
CA GLY A 105 25.84 -1.38 -13.60
C GLY A 105 25.75 -0.52 -14.87
N TYR A 106 26.86 0.08 -15.30
CA TYR A 106 26.92 1.01 -16.43
C TYR A 106 27.64 0.38 -17.63
N SER A 107 27.21 0.76 -18.82
CA SER A 107 27.95 0.58 -20.07
C SER A 107 28.74 1.85 -20.36
N VAL A 108 30.00 1.71 -20.73
CA VAL A 108 30.88 2.84 -21.03
C VAL A 108 31.12 2.89 -22.54
N ALA A 109 30.68 3.99 -23.18
CA ALA A 109 30.95 4.26 -24.57
C ALA A 109 32.11 5.27 -24.69
N GLU A 110 33.06 5.02 -25.60
CA GLU A 110 34.19 5.90 -25.87
C GLU A 110 33.84 6.87 -27.00
N GLN A 111 33.92 8.16 -26.73
CA GLN A 111 33.70 9.24 -27.73
C GLN A 111 34.88 10.23 -27.70
N GLY A 112 35.97 9.86 -28.35
CA GLY A 112 37.17 10.69 -28.34
C GLY A 112 37.77 10.88 -26.94
N SER A 113 37.85 12.16 -26.49
CA SER A 113 38.32 12.53 -25.15
C SER A 113 37.23 12.44 -24.07
N THR A 114 36.04 11.93 -24.42
CA THR A 114 34.89 11.81 -23.52
C THR A 114 34.55 10.34 -23.32
N ARG A 115 34.11 9.98 -22.10
CA ARG A 115 33.46 8.69 -21.80
C ARG A 115 32.03 8.94 -21.38
N VAL A 116 31.10 8.22 -22.02
CA VAL A 116 29.66 8.30 -21.71
C VAL A 116 29.25 7.00 -21.03
N LEU A 117 28.74 7.12 -19.80
CA LEU A 117 28.22 6.01 -19.03
C LEU A 117 26.70 6.01 -19.11
N THR A 118 26.10 4.91 -19.50
CA THR A 118 24.64 4.67 -19.52
C THR A 118 24.32 3.47 -18.67
N GLN A 119 23.23 3.57 -17.91
CA GLN A 119 22.75 2.45 -17.08
C GLN A 119 22.28 1.30 -17.98
N LYS A 120 22.73 0.06 -17.69
CA LYS A 120 22.29 -1.14 -18.40
C LYS A 120 20.83 -1.45 -18.07
N ASP A 121 20.05 -1.98 -19.02
CA ASP A 121 18.62 -2.28 -18.84
C ASP A 121 18.36 -3.20 -17.63
N THR A 122 19.21 -4.22 -17.42
CA THR A 122 19.12 -5.11 -16.26
C THR A 122 19.33 -4.38 -14.94
N TYR A 123 20.23 -3.40 -14.92
CA TYR A 123 20.51 -2.57 -13.76
C TYR A 123 19.39 -1.56 -13.51
N GLN A 124 18.83 -0.91 -14.55
CA GLN A 124 17.67 -0.05 -14.43
C GLN A 124 16.47 -0.78 -13.84
N LYS A 125 16.20 -2.02 -14.32
CA LYS A 125 15.14 -2.86 -13.77
C LYS A 125 15.37 -3.16 -12.28
N ALA A 126 16.58 -3.54 -11.91
CA ALA A 126 16.92 -3.81 -10.51
C ALA A 126 16.76 -2.59 -9.62
N LEU A 127 17.12 -1.38 -10.09
CA LEU A 127 16.92 -0.12 -9.37
C LEU A 127 15.44 0.21 -9.16
N LYS A 128 14.61 0.02 -10.19
CA LYS A 128 13.16 0.22 -10.09
C LYS A 128 12.53 -0.77 -9.11
N ASP A 129 12.90 -2.05 -9.19
CA ASP A 129 12.41 -3.09 -8.28
C ASP A 129 12.82 -2.81 -6.82
N ASP A 130 14.04 -2.33 -6.59
CA ASP A 130 14.51 -1.92 -5.25
C ASP A 130 13.74 -0.69 -4.76
N ALA A 131 13.50 0.31 -5.62
CA ALA A 131 12.71 1.48 -5.28
C ALA A 131 11.26 1.12 -4.89
N ASN A 132 10.63 0.19 -5.64
CA ASN A 132 9.28 -0.30 -5.33
C ASN A 132 9.23 -1.03 -3.98
N LYS A 133 10.17 -1.92 -3.71
CA LYS A 133 10.25 -2.65 -2.43
C LYS A 133 10.47 -1.70 -1.25
N ARG A 134 11.38 -0.74 -1.39
CA ARG A 134 11.65 0.27 -0.34
C ARG A 134 10.45 1.18 -0.13
N ALA A 135 9.77 1.61 -1.20
CA ALA A 135 8.56 2.41 -1.09
C ALA A 135 7.49 1.68 -0.28
N LEU A 136 7.26 0.38 -0.54
CA LEU A 136 6.33 -0.44 0.22
C LEU A 136 6.69 -0.48 1.72
N GLN A 137 7.96 -0.72 2.06
CA GLN A 137 8.42 -0.76 3.45
C GLN A 137 8.27 0.59 4.14
N ILE A 138 8.58 1.69 3.45
CA ILE A 138 8.48 3.04 4.01
C ILE A 138 7.02 3.43 4.24
N ILE A 139 6.12 3.11 3.30
CA ILE A 139 4.67 3.31 3.46
C ILE A 139 4.17 2.54 4.69
N ASP A 140 4.50 1.26 4.79
CA ASP A 140 4.11 0.41 5.92
C ASP A 140 4.60 0.99 7.25
N ASN A 141 5.87 1.40 7.32
CA ASN A 141 6.44 2.04 8.50
C ASN A 141 5.73 3.36 8.85
N ARG A 142 5.44 4.21 7.85
CA ARG A 142 4.75 5.50 8.06
C ARG A 142 3.34 5.31 8.61
N ILE A 143 2.59 4.39 8.03
CA ILE A 143 1.21 4.11 8.43
C ILE A 143 1.16 3.45 9.82
N ASN A 144 2.05 2.49 10.08
CA ASN A 144 2.14 1.84 11.40
C ASN A 144 2.51 2.83 12.50
N GLN A 145 3.44 3.75 12.24
CA GLN A 145 3.82 4.81 13.20
C GLN A 145 2.74 5.87 13.35
N PHE A 146 1.93 6.11 12.33
CA PHE A 146 0.77 6.99 12.43
C PHE A 146 -0.32 6.42 13.35
N GLY A 147 -0.33 5.09 13.55
CA GLY A 147 -1.22 4.42 14.49
C GLY A 147 -2.58 4.04 13.92
N VAL A 148 -2.70 3.90 12.60
CA VAL A 148 -3.93 3.38 11.96
C VAL A 148 -4.08 1.89 12.32
N ALA A 149 -5.28 1.52 12.77
CA ALA A 149 -5.59 0.14 13.09
C ALA A 149 -5.83 -0.68 11.81
N GLU A 150 -5.16 -1.84 11.72
CA GLU A 150 -5.34 -2.82 10.63
C GLU A 150 -5.24 -2.23 9.20
N PRO A 151 -4.16 -1.52 8.85
CA PRO A 151 -3.99 -1.02 7.49
C PRO A 151 -3.77 -2.19 6.54
N GLU A 152 -4.29 -2.09 5.31
CA GLU A 152 -4.00 -3.05 4.24
C GLU A 152 -3.15 -2.37 3.18
N ILE A 153 -1.93 -2.87 2.98
CA ILE A 153 -0.96 -2.30 2.04
C ILE A 153 -0.54 -3.39 1.07
N THR A 154 -0.92 -3.26 -0.20
CA THR A 154 -0.74 -4.32 -1.21
C THR A 154 -0.08 -3.77 -2.46
N PRO A 155 1.05 -4.37 -2.91
CA PRO A 155 1.63 -4.03 -4.20
C PRO A 155 0.72 -4.54 -5.34
N THR A 156 0.58 -3.74 -6.40
CA THR A 156 -0.23 -4.06 -7.58
C THR A 156 0.45 -3.55 -8.86
N GLY A 157 -0.16 -3.86 -10.01
CA GLY A 157 0.42 -3.53 -11.32
C GLY A 157 1.36 -4.61 -11.85
N ALA A 158 1.54 -4.65 -13.17
CA ALA A 158 2.35 -5.67 -13.85
C ALA A 158 3.83 -5.65 -13.45
N GLU A 159 4.35 -4.49 -13.07
CA GLU A 159 5.74 -4.28 -12.63
C GLU A 159 5.85 -4.09 -11.10
N GLY A 160 4.74 -4.26 -10.34
CA GLY A 160 4.72 -4.01 -8.90
C GLY A 160 5.02 -2.56 -8.51
N ASN A 161 4.86 -1.61 -9.44
CA ASN A 161 5.15 -0.19 -9.26
C ASN A 161 3.99 0.61 -8.66
N ARG A 162 2.85 -0.05 -8.40
CA ARG A 162 1.71 0.56 -7.75
C ARG A 162 1.49 -0.04 -6.38
N ILE A 163 1.02 0.76 -5.45
CA ILE A 163 0.76 0.37 -4.07
C ILE A 163 -0.64 0.84 -3.70
N ILE A 164 -1.47 -0.11 -3.31
CA ILE A 164 -2.79 0.16 -2.74
C ILE A 164 -2.61 0.27 -1.22
N VAL A 165 -3.16 1.33 -0.65
CA VAL A 165 -3.16 1.60 0.79
C VAL A 165 -4.60 1.81 1.23
N GLU A 166 -5.13 0.88 2.01
CA GLU A 166 -6.47 0.94 2.59
C GLU A 166 -6.36 1.18 4.10
N LEU A 167 -7.01 2.23 4.56
CA LEU A 167 -6.92 2.73 5.93
C LEU A 167 -8.32 2.80 6.55
N PRO A 168 -8.79 1.71 7.18
CA PRO A 168 -10.09 1.67 7.81
C PRO A 168 -10.20 2.65 8.98
N GLY A 169 -11.34 3.31 9.11
CA GLY A 169 -11.65 4.17 10.25
C GLY A 169 -10.98 5.55 10.25
N VAL A 170 -10.17 5.86 9.23
CA VAL A 170 -9.51 7.18 9.09
C VAL A 170 -10.54 8.23 8.67
N GLY A 171 -10.59 9.36 9.42
CA GLY A 171 -11.47 10.49 9.14
C GLY A 171 -10.90 11.45 8.10
N GLU A 172 -11.76 12.37 7.65
CA GLU A 172 -11.41 13.38 6.62
C GLU A 172 -10.23 14.28 7.04
N ALA A 173 -10.14 14.66 8.32
CA ALA A 173 -9.06 15.50 8.83
C ALA A 173 -7.69 14.78 8.82
N GLU A 174 -7.69 13.48 9.11
CA GLU A 174 -6.49 12.65 9.11
C GLU A 174 -6.05 12.27 7.69
N ARG A 175 -7.00 12.17 6.75
CA ARG A 175 -6.77 11.86 5.35
C ARG A 175 -5.74 12.79 4.72
N GLU A 176 -5.93 14.11 4.83
CA GLU A 176 -5.01 15.10 4.24
C GLU A 176 -3.61 15.00 4.86
N ARG A 177 -3.53 14.74 6.16
CA ARG A 177 -2.27 14.55 6.87
C ARG A 177 -1.53 13.29 6.38
N ILE A 178 -2.25 12.17 6.25
CA ILE A 178 -1.67 10.92 5.74
C ILE A 178 -1.23 11.10 4.28
N LYS A 179 -2.03 11.77 3.46
CA LYS A 179 -1.70 12.08 2.08
C LYS A 179 -0.40 12.88 1.98
N ALA A 180 -0.25 13.94 2.78
CA ALA A 180 0.97 14.71 2.85
C ALA A 180 2.16 13.89 3.34
N LEU A 181 1.94 12.96 4.27
CA LEU A 181 2.96 12.06 4.77
C LEU A 181 3.43 11.06 3.71
N LEU A 182 2.51 10.49 2.94
CA LEU A 182 2.81 9.51 1.90
C LEU A 182 3.44 10.14 0.66
N SER A 183 3.04 11.37 0.29
CA SER A 183 3.53 12.04 -0.93
C SER A 183 4.96 12.57 -0.81
N THR A 184 5.43 12.85 0.40
CA THR A 184 6.75 13.46 0.60
C THR A 184 7.86 12.42 0.67
N PRO A 185 8.96 12.58 -0.09
CA PRO A 185 10.09 11.64 -0.06
C PRO A 185 10.72 11.50 1.34
N GLY A 186 10.82 12.61 2.09
CA GLY A 186 11.46 12.62 3.40
C GLY A 186 12.98 12.53 3.34
N ARG A 187 13.60 13.02 2.25
CA ARG A 187 15.04 12.98 2.06
C ARG A 187 15.70 14.11 2.84
N LEU A 188 16.37 13.76 3.93
CA LEU A 188 17.21 14.68 4.69
C LEU A 188 18.62 14.68 4.09
N GLU A 189 19.16 15.88 3.90
CA GLU A 189 20.55 16.11 3.49
C GLU A 189 21.17 17.19 4.40
N VAL A 190 22.47 17.07 4.67
CA VAL A 190 23.21 18.08 5.43
C VAL A 190 24.36 18.58 4.58
N ARG A 191 24.35 19.91 4.32
CA ARG A 191 25.30 20.60 3.45
C ARG A 191 25.82 21.89 4.06
N PHE A 192 27.03 22.31 3.73
CA PHE A 192 27.53 23.63 4.08
C PHE A 192 26.94 24.73 3.23
N LEU A 193 26.79 25.92 3.83
CA LEU A 193 26.58 27.13 3.05
C LEU A 193 27.82 27.43 2.22
N ALA A 194 27.61 27.96 1.02
CA ALA A 194 28.69 28.35 0.14
C ALA A 194 29.61 29.39 0.83
N LYS A 195 30.93 29.28 0.58
CA LYS A 195 31.91 30.25 1.09
C LYS A 195 31.74 31.65 0.44
N LYS A 196 31.15 31.72 -0.74
CA LYS A 196 30.92 32.96 -1.46
C LYS A 196 29.66 33.67 -0.95
N MET A 197 29.79 34.94 -0.61
CA MET A 197 28.67 35.79 -0.18
C MET A 197 28.05 36.55 -1.39
N PRO A 198 26.73 36.85 -1.39
CA PRO A 198 25.76 36.45 -0.38
C PRO A 198 25.37 34.98 -0.51
N ASN A 199 25.34 34.23 0.59
CA ASN A 199 24.93 32.84 0.64
C ASN A 199 23.48 32.64 1.19
N GLN A 200 22.87 33.72 1.67
CA GLN A 200 21.46 33.82 2.04
C GLN A 200 20.88 35.04 1.31
N ILE A 201 19.92 34.82 0.42
CA ILE A 201 19.41 35.81 -0.52
C ILE A 201 17.92 36.04 -0.24
N PRO A 202 17.52 37.17 0.34
CA PRO A 202 16.15 37.45 0.77
C PRO A 202 15.25 37.86 -0.39
N VAL A 203 15.03 36.98 -1.35
CA VAL A 203 14.15 37.17 -2.51
C VAL A 203 13.18 35.99 -2.63
N LYS A 204 12.06 36.21 -3.32
CA LYS A 204 10.99 35.22 -3.40
C LYS A 204 11.13 34.22 -4.55
N THR A 205 11.84 34.62 -5.61
CA THR A 205 11.99 33.79 -6.81
C THR A 205 13.44 33.38 -7.04
N GLU A 206 13.62 32.18 -7.60
CA GLU A 206 14.93 31.64 -7.95
C GLU A 206 15.63 32.53 -8.99
N ALA A 207 14.86 33.08 -9.94
CA ALA A 207 15.38 33.95 -10.98
C ALA A 207 15.99 35.25 -10.42
N GLU A 208 15.34 35.84 -9.39
CA GLU A 208 15.88 37.03 -8.69
C GLU A 208 17.14 36.65 -7.88
N ALA A 209 17.16 35.50 -7.25
CA ALA A 209 18.34 35.01 -6.52
C ALA A 209 19.52 34.80 -7.47
N LEU A 210 19.26 34.18 -8.62
CA LEU A 210 20.26 33.97 -9.66
C LEU A 210 20.79 35.30 -10.24
N ALA A 211 19.90 36.27 -10.45
CA ALA A 211 20.29 37.62 -10.91
C ALA A 211 21.23 38.33 -9.92
N MET A 212 20.98 38.19 -8.59
CA MET A 212 21.88 38.75 -7.55
C MET A 212 23.26 38.08 -7.52
N LEU A 213 23.35 36.82 -7.98
CA LEU A 213 24.63 36.09 -8.11
C LEU A 213 25.36 36.37 -9.42
N GLY A 214 24.84 37.29 -10.25
CA GLY A 214 25.46 37.66 -11.55
C GLY A 214 25.01 36.74 -12.69
N GLY A 215 23.87 36.08 -12.58
CA GLY A 215 23.24 35.26 -13.63
C GLY A 215 23.80 33.85 -13.77
N GLN A 216 24.82 33.48 -12.99
CA GLN A 216 25.41 32.14 -13.00
C GLN A 216 25.69 31.66 -11.59
N LEU A 217 25.40 30.38 -11.33
CA LEU A 217 25.75 29.74 -10.06
C LEU A 217 27.28 29.55 -9.98
N PRO A 218 27.91 29.83 -8.83
CA PRO A 218 29.29 29.48 -8.59
C PRO A 218 29.50 27.96 -8.75
N GLU A 219 30.65 27.58 -9.28
CA GLU A 219 30.97 26.16 -9.46
C GLU A 219 30.92 25.42 -8.11
N GLY A 220 30.27 24.23 -8.10
CA GLY A 220 30.11 23.42 -6.90
C GLY A 220 29.06 23.91 -5.90
N THR A 221 28.12 24.78 -6.35
CA THR A 221 27.03 25.27 -5.49
C THR A 221 25.67 25.09 -6.14
N GLU A 222 24.62 25.00 -5.30
CA GLU A 222 23.21 24.91 -5.70
C GLU A 222 22.37 25.85 -4.81
N LEU A 223 21.26 26.37 -5.38
CA LEU A 223 20.28 27.19 -4.66
C LEU A 223 19.12 26.37 -4.12
N PHE A 224 18.77 26.63 -2.86
CA PHE A 224 17.64 25.98 -2.21
C PHE A 224 16.73 26.99 -1.51
N PRO A 225 15.38 26.83 -1.60
CA PRO A 225 14.46 27.71 -0.92
C PRO A 225 14.39 27.39 0.58
N GLU A 226 14.39 28.43 1.40
CA GLU A 226 13.95 28.40 2.79
C GLU A 226 12.52 28.97 2.82
N LEU A 227 11.58 28.20 3.34
CA LEU A 227 10.18 28.60 3.38
C LEU A 227 9.90 29.50 4.59
N GLU A 228 8.99 30.47 4.42
CA GLU A 228 8.40 31.16 5.57
C GLU A 228 7.64 30.14 6.43
N GLU A 229 7.93 30.08 7.72
CA GLU A 229 7.15 29.30 8.68
C GLU A 229 5.71 29.82 8.66
N GLU A 230 4.73 28.96 8.42
CA GLU A 230 3.32 29.33 8.57
C GLU A 230 3.08 29.72 10.04
N SER A 231 3.11 31.01 10.33
CA SER A 231 2.71 31.48 11.65
C SER A 231 1.23 31.14 11.85
N THR A 232 0.91 30.50 12.96
CA THR A 232 -0.39 29.91 13.33
C THR A 232 -1.51 30.95 13.49
N VAL A 233 -1.30 32.22 13.17
CA VAL A 233 -2.33 33.27 13.15
C VAL A 233 -2.97 33.31 11.77
N VAL A 234 -3.80 32.31 11.47
CA VAL A 234 -4.69 32.36 10.29
C VAL A 234 -5.77 33.40 10.58
N THR A 235 -5.52 34.62 10.15
CA THR A 235 -6.51 35.71 10.19
C THR A 235 -7.73 35.31 9.37
N ASN A 236 -8.95 35.70 9.82
CA ASN A 236 -10.20 35.35 9.13
C ASN A 236 -10.22 35.78 7.63
N GLN A 237 -9.42 36.77 7.24
CA GLN A 237 -9.20 37.18 5.85
C GLN A 237 -8.46 36.11 5.02
N MET A 238 -7.51 35.38 5.62
CA MET A 238 -6.77 34.32 4.96
C MET A 238 -7.62 33.05 4.75
N LYS A 239 -8.56 32.77 5.69
CA LYS A 239 -9.58 31.72 5.50
C LYS A 239 -10.54 32.01 4.36
N ALA A 240 -10.88 33.28 4.12
CA ALA A 240 -11.72 33.71 2.99
C ALA A 240 -10.99 33.58 1.65
N ALA A 241 -9.69 33.93 1.59
CA ALA A 241 -8.85 33.77 0.41
C ALA A 241 -8.62 32.30 0.04
N ILE A 242 -8.44 31.40 1.03
CA ILE A 242 -8.31 29.94 0.84
C ILE A 242 -9.61 29.34 0.29
N ARG A 243 -10.79 29.85 0.69
CA ARG A 243 -12.10 29.42 0.15
C ARG A 243 -12.37 29.92 -1.27
N ALA A 244 -11.72 30.99 -1.71
CA ALA A 244 -11.88 31.58 -3.04
C ALA A 244 -10.91 31.03 -4.09
N ALA A 245 -9.89 30.28 -3.69
CA ALA A 245 -8.94 29.64 -4.60
C ALA A 245 -9.60 28.47 -5.35
N LYS A 246 -9.48 28.45 -6.67
CA LYS A 246 -10.00 27.36 -7.51
C LYS A 246 -9.27 26.05 -7.20
N PRO A 247 -9.97 24.88 -7.20
CA PRO A 247 -9.32 23.59 -7.06
C PRO A 247 -8.36 23.35 -8.25
N GLY A 248 -7.07 23.27 -7.97
CA GLY A 248 -6.04 22.97 -8.98
C GLY A 248 -4.86 23.94 -9.04
N GLU A 249 -4.92 25.11 -8.40
CA GLU A 249 -3.73 25.97 -8.27
C GLU A 249 -2.81 25.41 -7.16
N LYS A 250 -1.59 25.01 -7.53
CA LYS A 250 -0.52 24.74 -6.55
C LYS A 250 -0.35 26.01 -5.71
N LYS A 251 -0.54 25.92 -4.38
CA LYS A 251 -0.14 26.97 -3.44
C LYS A 251 1.30 27.36 -3.78
N ALA A 252 1.54 28.61 -4.15
CA ALA A 252 2.89 29.11 -4.27
C ALA A 252 3.57 28.94 -2.90
N ASP A 253 4.67 28.20 -2.84
CA ASP A 253 5.46 28.05 -1.63
C ASP A 253 5.88 29.46 -1.20
N ASN A 254 5.53 29.90 0.01
CA ASN A 254 5.98 31.17 0.57
C ASN A 254 7.47 31.06 0.86
N VAL A 255 8.32 31.40 -0.10
CA VAL A 255 9.76 31.42 0.04
C VAL A 255 10.15 32.64 0.85
N ARG A 256 10.86 32.44 1.97
CA ARG A 256 11.46 33.51 2.79
C ARG A 256 12.73 34.03 2.16
N GLN A 257 13.61 33.12 1.78
CA GLN A 257 14.90 33.42 1.15
C GLN A 257 15.42 32.21 0.40
N TRP A 258 16.39 32.46 -0.47
CA TRP A 258 17.17 31.40 -1.12
C TRP A 258 18.52 31.25 -0.47
N VAL A 259 18.94 30.01 -0.23
CA VAL A 259 20.20 29.68 0.42
C VAL A 259 21.11 28.99 -0.58
N LEU A 260 22.32 29.52 -0.74
CA LEU A 260 23.35 28.96 -1.61
C LEU A 260 24.16 27.93 -0.83
N LEU A 261 24.06 26.67 -1.19
CA LEU A 261 24.72 25.55 -0.52
C LEU A 261 25.77 24.91 -1.43
N GLU A 262 26.77 24.29 -0.82
CA GLU A 262 27.72 23.44 -1.54
C GLU A 262 27.00 22.17 -2.05
N THR A 263 27.43 21.63 -3.18
CA THR A 263 26.89 20.38 -3.74
C THR A 263 27.22 19.16 -2.88
N LYS A 264 28.29 19.23 -2.08
CA LYS A 264 28.73 18.14 -1.22
C LYS A 264 27.74 17.88 -0.08
N VAL A 265 27.20 16.64 -0.03
CA VAL A 265 26.39 16.13 1.09
C VAL A 265 27.29 15.45 2.09
N TYR A 266 27.18 15.81 3.36
CA TYR A 266 27.98 15.22 4.44
C TYR A 266 27.37 13.95 4.97
N TYR A 267 26.08 13.93 5.18
CA TYR A 267 25.28 12.73 5.46
C TYR A 267 23.82 12.93 5.06
N GLU A 268 23.12 11.83 4.88
CA GLU A 268 21.74 11.78 4.47
C GLU A 268 20.85 11.14 5.54
N GLY A 269 19.52 11.21 5.34
CA GLY A 269 18.53 10.56 6.19
C GLY A 269 18.70 9.05 6.37
N SER A 270 19.40 8.38 5.46
CA SER A 270 19.78 6.97 5.58
C SER A 270 20.69 6.66 6.78
N ALA A 271 21.37 7.66 7.31
CA ALA A 271 22.19 7.56 8.52
C ALA A 271 21.37 7.64 9.82
N ILE A 272 20.09 7.97 9.75
CA ILE A 272 19.21 8.09 10.92
C ILE A 272 18.70 6.71 11.33
N THR A 273 18.83 6.37 12.60
CA THR A 273 18.35 5.13 13.19
C THR A 273 17.06 5.29 13.96
N ASP A 274 16.85 6.45 14.58
CA ASP A 274 15.63 6.78 15.31
C ASP A 274 15.41 8.30 15.31
N ALA A 275 14.15 8.73 15.41
CA ALA A 275 13.78 10.13 15.52
C ALA A 275 12.51 10.29 16.36
N SER A 276 12.49 11.37 17.17
CA SER A 276 11.36 11.68 18.05
C SER A 276 11.25 13.19 18.27
N ARG A 277 10.04 13.63 18.61
CA ARG A 277 9.85 15.01 19.07
C ARG A 277 10.51 15.21 20.42
N GLY A 278 11.20 16.33 20.57
CA GLY A 278 11.76 16.84 21.82
C GLY A 278 11.19 18.20 22.20
N GLN A 279 11.64 18.72 23.31
CA GLN A 279 11.43 20.11 23.73
C GLN A 279 12.74 20.67 24.23
N ASP A 280 13.04 21.91 23.87
CA ASP A 280 14.21 22.61 24.40
C ASP A 280 13.90 23.23 25.79
N GLN A 281 14.91 23.86 26.40
CA GLN A 281 14.79 24.53 27.68
C GLN A 281 13.79 25.72 27.71
N PHE A 282 13.36 26.18 26.55
CA PHE A 282 12.34 27.24 26.38
C PHE A 282 10.97 26.68 26.07
N ASN A 283 10.78 25.35 26.15
CA ASN A 283 9.54 24.66 25.87
C ASN A 283 9.09 24.77 24.40
N THR A 284 10.04 25.06 23.48
CA THR A 284 9.82 25.00 22.03
C THR A 284 9.99 23.57 21.53
N ASN A 285 9.15 23.17 20.56
CA ASN A 285 9.24 21.84 20.00
C ASN A 285 10.48 21.71 19.11
N THR A 286 11.26 20.66 19.37
CA THR A 286 12.44 20.28 18.58
C THR A 286 12.26 18.87 18.02
N VAL A 287 13.11 18.50 17.07
CA VAL A 287 13.17 17.12 16.56
C VAL A 287 14.55 16.56 16.87
N ASN A 288 14.55 15.53 17.70
CA ASN A 288 15.76 14.80 18.08
C ASN A 288 15.88 13.55 17.24
N PHE A 289 17.07 13.29 16.72
CA PHE A 289 17.33 12.04 16.01
C PHE A 289 18.70 11.46 16.36
N THR A 290 18.83 10.16 16.17
CA THR A 290 20.04 9.40 16.44
C THR A 290 20.64 8.91 15.15
N LEU A 291 21.94 9.12 14.95
CA LEU A 291 22.71 8.67 13.81
C LEU A 291 23.32 7.29 14.05
N ASN A 292 23.50 6.52 12.97
CA ASN A 292 24.35 5.35 12.99
C ASN A 292 25.83 5.75 13.08
N ARG A 293 26.75 4.80 13.16
CA ARG A 293 28.17 5.06 13.33
C ARG A 293 28.76 5.93 12.21
N GLU A 294 28.44 5.64 10.96
CA GLU A 294 28.94 6.39 9.81
C GLU A 294 28.42 7.84 9.81
N GLY A 295 27.13 8.03 10.12
CA GLY A 295 26.53 9.36 10.24
C GLY A 295 27.10 10.15 11.42
N ALA A 296 27.36 9.51 12.55
CA ALA A 296 27.98 10.15 13.71
C ALA A 296 29.41 10.61 13.40
N ASP A 297 30.21 9.79 12.71
CA ASP A 297 31.55 10.16 12.26
C ASP A 297 31.51 11.31 11.24
N ALA A 298 30.55 11.30 10.31
CA ALA A 298 30.36 12.38 9.33
C ALA A 298 29.90 13.69 10.01
N ASN A 299 28.98 13.62 10.99
CA ASN A 299 28.54 14.77 11.78
C ASN A 299 29.67 15.35 12.64
N ALA A 300 30.52 14.52 13.23
CA ALA A 300 31.68 14.97 13.96
C ALA A 300 32.68 15.74 13.07
N LYS A 301 32.93 15.27 11.85
CA LYS A 301 33.75 15.99 10.85
C LYS A 301 33.09 17.29 10.38
N LEU A 302 31.78 17.28 10.13
CA LEU A 302 31.02 18.46 9.74
C LEU A 302 31.13 19.56 10.82
N THR A 303 30.85 19.21 12.08
CA THR A 303 30.89 20.18 13.21
C THR A 303 32.30 20.63 13.56
N GLU A 304 33.33 19.81 13.31
CA GLU A 304 34.73 20.20 13.41
C GLU A 304 35.11 21.27 12.40
N ILE A 305 34.72 21.07 11.11
CA ILE A 305 34.93 22.06 10.05
C ILE A 305 34.09 23.33 10.33
N ALA A 306 32.84 23.18 10.75
CA ALA A 306 31.97 24.29 11.11
C ALA A 306 32.58 25.20 12.19
N SER A 307 33.13 24.62 13.24
CA SER A 307 33.71 25.36 14.34
C SER A 307 35.09 25.95 13.99
N SER A 308 35.95 25.22 13.27
CA SER A 308 37.30 25.68 12.93
C SER A 308 37.30 26.77 11.85
N GLU A 309 36.42 26.69 10.87
CA GLU A 309 36.32 27.66 9.77
C GLU A 309 35.21 28.72 9.99
N ASN A 310 34.53 28.71 11.13
CA ASN A 310 33.38 29.56 11.44
C ASN A 310 32.29 29.52 10.34
N ARG A 311 31.93 28.30 9.92
CA ARG A 311 30.98 28.07 8.82
C ARG A 311 29.61 27.62 9.30
N GLN A 312 28.60 28.01 8.56
CA GLN A 312 27.24 27.53 8.75
C GLN A 312 26.95 26.34 7.83
N PHE A 313 26.09 25.47 8.31
CA PHE A 313 25.55 24.34 7.56
C PHE A 313 24.03 24.30 7.66
N ALA A 314 23.37 23.67 6.70
CA ALA A 314 21.93 23.62 6.62
C ALA A 314 21.43 22.17 6.61
N PHE A 315 20.30 21.96 7.28
CA PHE A 315 19.47 20.78 7.11
C PHE A 315 18.46 21.04 6.00
N LEU A 316 18.47 20.18 4.99
CA LEU A 316 17.51 20.18 3.89
C LEU A 316 16.59 18.98 4.04
N LEU A 317 15.29 19.18 3.84
CA LEU A 317 14.31 18.11 3.68
C LEU A 317 13.61 18.31 2.35
N ASP A 318 13.65 17.29 1.51
CA ASP A 318 12.99 17.32 0.19
C ASP A 318 13.37 18.56 -0.65
N ARG A 319 14.66 18.91 -0.67
CA ARG A 319 15.24 20.07 -1.36
C ARG A 319 14.79 21.45 -0.81
N LYS A 320 14.30 21.51 0.41
CA LYS A 320 13.94 22.76 1.11
C LYS A 320 14.78 22.89 2.37
N VAL A 321 15.29 24.07 2.64
CA VAL A 321 16.05 24.35 3.87
C VAL A 321 15.08 24.42 5.04
N ILE A 322 15.32 23.59 6.06
CA ILE A 322 14.54 23.59 7.31
C ILE A 322 15.19 24.51 8.33
N SER A 323 16.51 24.41 8.45
CA SER A 323 17.25 25.15 9.47
C SER A 323 18.68 25.38 9.02
N VAL A 324 19.19 26.60 9.28
CA VAL A 324 20.59 26.96 9.11
C VAL A 324 21.23 27.05 10.49
N LEU A 325 22.31 26.31 10.69
CA LEU A 325 22.94 26.13 11.99
C LEU A 325 24.42 26.48 11.93
N HIS A 326 24.97 26.84 13.10
CA HIS A 326 26.39 26.99 13.35
C HIS A 326 26.76 26.08 14.52
N SER A 327 27.97 25.53 14.51
CA SER A 327 28.48 24.77 15.64
C SER A 327 29.73 25.47 16.21
N GLU A 328 29.72 25.77 17.49
CA GLU A 328 30.84 26.39 18.18
C GLU A 328 31.97 25.40 18.54
N GLN A 329 31.64 24.10 18.54
CA GLN A 329 32.57 23.04 18.89
C GLN A 329 32.27 21.75 18.13
N LYS A 330 33.25 20.86 18.04
CA LYS A 330 33.08 19.52 17.51
C LYS A 330 32.10 18.73 18.37
N ILE A 331 31.04 18.21 17.75
CA ILE A 331 30.05 17.38 18.43
C ILE A 331 30.43 15.91 18.22
N ILE A 332 30.75 15.23 19.30
CA ILE A 332 31.07 13.80 19.31
C ILE A 332 29.86 13.07 19.89
N GLY A 333 29.25 12.23 19.10
CA GLY A 333 28.06 11.45 19.51
C GLY A 333 27.09 11.23 18.39
N SER A 334 26.08 10.38 18.64
CA SER A 334 25.06 10.02 17.65
C SER A 334 23.80 10.88 17.71
N GLY A 335 23.60 11.64 18.81
CA GLY A 335 22.41 12.48 18.98
C GLY A 335 22.54 13.83 18.29
N VAL A 336 21.51 14.19 17.53
CA VAL A 336 21.39 15.49 16.85
C VAL A 336 20.02 16.07 17.13
N GLU A 337 19.96 17.40 17.33
CA GLU A 337 18.73 18.14 17.56
C GLU A 337 18.54 19.17 16.45
N ILE A 338 17.36 19.14 15.81
CA ILE A 338 16.92 20.19 14.88
C ILE A 338 16.01 21.16 15.65
N LYS A 339 16.44 22.41 15.73
CA LYS A 339 15.66 23.50 16.32
C LYS A 339 14.94 24.27 15.23
N GLY A 340 13.69 24.66 15.51
CA GLY A 340 12.85 25.47 14.66
C GLY A 340 11.56 25.85 15.38
N ASN A 341 10.77 26.74 14.81
CA ASN A 341 9.47 27.12 15.36
C ASN A 341 8.37 26.08 15.02
N PHE A 342 8.64 24.80 15.28
CA PHE A 342 7.71 23.74 14.96
C PHE A 342 6.48 23.76 15.89
N THR A 343 5.28 23.66 15.29
CA THR A 343 4.12 23.22 16.05
C THR A 343 4.33 21.77 16.49
N GLN A 344 3.61 21.33 17.51
CA GLN A 344 3.69 19.95 17.97
C GLN A 344 3.48 18.96 16.81
N GLN A 345 2.46 19.20 15.99
CA GLN A 345 2.13 18.35 14.86
C GLN A 345 3.23 18.33 13.78
N GLN A 346 3.83 19.47 13.47
CA GLN A 346 4.94 19.56 12.52
C GLN A 346 6.17 18.80 13.01
N ALA A 347 6.50 18.88 14.30
CA ALA A 347 7.61 18.17 14.88
C ALA A 347 7.36 16.64 14.90
N ASP A 348 6.14 16.21 15.23
CA ASP A 348 5.75 14.80 15.16
C ASP A 348 5.82 14.27 13.72
N ASP A 349 5.30 15.00 12.73
CA ASP A 349 5.32 14.61 11.32
C ASP A 349 6.76 14.58 10.76
N LEU A 350 7.61 15.52 11.15
CA LEU A 350 9.02 15.54 10.76
C LEU A 350 9.76 14.35 11.37
N ALA A 351 9.59 14.11 12.68
CA ALA A 351 10.18 12.96 13.36
C ALA A 351 9.76 11.63 12.70
N LEU A 352 8.48 11.51 12.37
CA LEU A 352 7.94 10.33 11.70
C LEU A 352 8.56 10.12 10.30
N LYS A 353 8.68 11.20 9.49
CA LYS A 353 9.35 11.15 8.18
C LYS A 353 10.82 10.71 8.30
N LEU A 354 11.54 11.26 9.26
CA LEU A 354 12.95 10.92 9.48
C LEU A 354 13.13 9.47 9.94
N LYS A 355 12.29 9.02 10.88
CA LYS A 355 12.32 7.66 11.43
C LYS A 355 11.92 6.59 10.41
N SER A 356 10.91 6.87 9.59
CA SER A 356 10.42 5.91 8.58
C SER A 356 11.37 5.73 7.39
N GLY A 357 12.34 6.63 7.23
CA GLY A 357 13.29 6.63 6.13
C GLY A 357 12.84 7.44 4.91
N SER A 358 13.77 7.64 3.98
CA SER A 358 13.57 8.42 2.77
C SER A 358 13.22 7.55 1.57
N LEU A 359 12.25 8.01 0.78
CA LEU A 359 11.93 7.43 -0.52
C LEU A 359 12.98 7.85 -1.56
N ARG A 360 13.48 6.90 -2.34
CA ARG A 360 14.37 7.19 -3.48
C ARG A 360 13.63 7.72 -4.71
N ALA A 361 12.33 7.48 -4.77
CA ALA A 361 11.43 7.95 -5.80
C ALA A 361 10.18 8.53 -5.15
N SER A 362 9.64 9.61 -5.69
CA SER A 362 8.37 10.16 -5.24
C SER A 362 7.21 9.23 -5.59
N MET A 363 6.08 9.42 -4.94
CA MET A 363 4.86 8.69 -5.23
C MET A 363 3.79 9.63 -5.78
N LYS A 364 3.15 9.20 -6.85
CA LYS A 364 2.03 9.90 -7.47
C LYS A 364 0.73 9.20 -7.07
N PHE A 365 -0.25 9.97 -6.57
CA PHE A 365 -1.60 9.45 -6.35
C PHE A 365 -2.30 9.26 -7.70
N LEU A 366 -2.73 8.03 -7.96
CA LEU A 366 -3.53 7.68 -9.13
C LEU A 366 -5.01 7.75 -8.81
N GLU A 367 -5.39 7.22 -7.65
CA GLU A 367 -6.77 7.18 -7.18
C GLU A 367 -6.82 7.49 -5.69
N GLU A 368 -7.87 8.20 -5.30
CA GLU A 368 -8.17 8.54 -3.92
C GLU A 368 -9.68 8.41 -3.72
N GLN A 369 -10.09 7.50 -2.83
CA GLN A 369 -11.48 7.34 -2.43
C GLN A 369 -11.58 7.46 -0.92
N SER A 370 -12.59 8.18 -0.45
CA SER A 370 -12.90 8.33 0.97
C SER A 370 -14.34 7.90 1.21
N MET A 371 -14.53 7.00 2.16
CA MET A 371 -15.86 6.55 2.59
C MET A 371 -16.10 6.95 4.05
N GLY A 372 -17.15 7.73 4.26
CA GLY A 372 -17.57 8.09 5.62
C GLY A 372 -18.07 6.86 6.39
N PRO A 373 -17.77 6.75 7.71
CA PRO A 373 -18.24 5.63 8.53
C PRO A 373 -19.76 5.44 8.54
N SER A 374 -20.52 6.53 8.39
CA SER A 374 -21.99 6.49 8.31
C SER A 374 -22.49 5.75 7.07
N LEU A 375 -21.83 5.95 5.91
CA LEU A 375 -22.19 5.25 4.67
C LEU A 375 -21.94 3.75 4.77
N GLY A 376 -20.85 3.35 5.42
CA GLY A 376 -20.55 1.94 5.67
C GLY A 376 -21.61 1.29 6.58
N ALA A 377 -21.99 1.92 7.67
CA ALA A 377 -23.01 1.41 8.58
C ALA A 377 -24.39 1.27 7.90
N ASP A 378 -24.80 2.26 7.10
CA ASP A 378 -26.03 2.19 6.32
C ASP A 378 -26.00 1.07 5.27
N SER A 379 -24.86 0.89 4.60
CA SER A 379 -24.63 -0.19 3.63
C SER A 379 -24.75 -1.57 4.27
N ILE A 380 -24.17 -1.77 5.46
CA ILE A 380 -24.30 -3.01 6.24
C ILE A 380 -25.78 -3.27 6.58
N LYS A 381 -26.47 -2.26 7.10
CA LYS A 381 -27.89 -2.39 7.49
C LYS A 381 -28.76 -2.77 6.29
N HIS A 382 -28.59 -2.08 5.17
CA HIS A 382 -29.34 -2.39 3.95
C HIS A 382 -28.97 -3.76 3.36
N GLY A 383 -27.67 -4.12 3.36
CA GLY A 383 -27.19 -5.42 2.89
C GLY A 383 -27.74 -6.57 3.73
N ILE A 384 -27.69 -6.47 5.07
CA ILE A 384 -28.26 -7.49 5.97
C ILE A 384 -29.78 -7.58 5.78
N THR A 385 -30.47 -6.46 5.69
CA THR A 385 -31.92 -6.45 5.48
C THR A 385 -32.30 -7.13 4.18
N ALA A 386 -31.61 -6.82 3.09
CA ALA A 386 -31.81 -7.46 1.79
C ALA A 386 -31.54 -8.98 1.83
N ALA A 387 -30.45 -9.39 2.50
CA ALA A 387 -30.12 -10.80 2.68
C ALA A 387 -31.18 -11.56 3.47
N VAL A 388 -31.69 -10.98 4.57
CA VAL A 388 -32.77 -11.58 5.39
C VAL A 388 -34.07 -11.70 4.60
N ILE A 389 -34.46 -10.66 3.84
CA ILE A 389 -35.65 -10.70 2.99
C ILE A 389 -35.48 -11.74 1.88
N GLY A 390 -34.33 -11.75 1.21
CA GLY A 390 -34.02 -12.72 0.15
C GLY A 390 -34.06 -14.17 0.67
N PHE A 391 -33.40 -14.44 1.82
CA PHE A 391 -33.40 -15.76 2.45
C PHE A 391 -34.80 -16.19 2.88
N GLY A 392 -35.58 -15.26 3.48
CA GLY A 392 -36.98 -15.51 3.84
C GLY A 392 -37.86 -15.84 2.63
N THR A 393 -37.69 -15.13 1.52
CA THR A 393 -38.41 -15.41 0.26
C THR A 393 -38.09 -16.79 -0.29
N ILE A 394 -36.79 -17.18 -0.25
CA ILE A 394 -36.35 -18.53 -0.65
C ILE A 394 -36.99 -19.59 0.23
N ILE A 395 -37.01 -19.40 1.55
CA ILE A 395 -37.63 -20.35 2.50
C ILE A 395 -39.11 -20.53 2.17
N ILE A 396 -39.84 -19.44 2.01
CA ILE A 396 -41.28 -19.47 1.67
C ILE A 396 -41.50 -20.22 0.36
N PHE A 397 -40.76 -19.89 -0.70
CA PHE A 397 -40.85 -20.54 -1.98
C PHE A 397 -40.59 -22.05 -1.89
N MET A 398 -39.50 -22.46 -1.22
CA MET A 398 -39.13 -23.87 -1.07
C MET A 398 -40.17 -24.67 -0.29
N VAL A 399 -40.73 -24.11 0.78
CA VAL A 399 -41.78 -24.79 1.57
C VAL A 399 -43.08 -24.91 0.77
N LEU A 400 -43.49 -23.87 0.06
CA LEU A 400 -44.74 -23.89 -0.70
C LEU A 400 -44.68 -24.84 -1.92
N TRP A 401 -43.54 -24.85 -2.62
CA TRP A 401 -43.41 -25.61 -3.86
C TRP A 401 -42.92 -27.03 -3.63
N TYR A 402 -41.89 -27.24 -2.77
CA TYR A 402 -41.26 -28.55 -2.54
C TYR A 402 -41.62 -29.19 -1.19
N LYS A 403 -42.49 -28.55 -0.38
CA LYS A 403 -43.04 -29.08 0.88
C LYS A 403 -41.94 -29.65 1.80
N TRP A 404 -41.97 -31.00 2.13
CA TRP A 404 -40.97 -31.63 2.98
C TRP A 404 -39.55 -31.67 2.36
N SER A 405 -39.46 -31.84 1.04
CA SER A 405 -38.17 -31.71 0.33
C SER A 405 -37.63 -30.29 0.40
N GLY A 406 -38.51 -29.27 0.44
CA GLY A 406 -38.13 -27.88 0.72
C GLY A 406 -37.46 -27.69 2.10
N LEU A 407 -37.91 -28.38 3.14
CA LEU A 407 -37.24 -28.37 4.46
C LEU A 407 -35.82 -28.94 4.38
N ASN A 408 -35.59 -29.98 3.57
CA ASN A 408 -34.25 -30.50 3.31
C ASN A 408 -33.35 -29.42 2.72
N ALA A 409 -33.82 -28.72 1.71
CA ALA A 409 -33.06 -27.62 1.11
C ALA A 409 -32.76 -26.49 2.10
N ILE A 410 -33.71 -26.12 2.97
CA ILE A 410 -33.52 -25.08 3.99
C ILE A 410 -32.41 -25.48 4.96
N VAL A 411 -32.40 -26.73 5.43
CA VAL A 411 -31.33 -27.24 6.28
C VAL A 411 -29.97 -27.20 5.56
N ALA A 412 -29.93 -27.65 4.29
CA ALA A 412 -28.72 -27.58 3.49
C ALA A 412 -28.21 -26.14 3.29
N LEU A 413 -29.12 -25.18 3.05
CA LEU A 413 -28.80 -23.75 2.95
C LEU A 413 -28.28 -23.15 4.25
N THR A 414 -28.88 -23.53 5.38
CA THR A 414 -28.41 -23.08 6.69
C THR A 414 -27.00 -23.58 6.97
N VAL A 415 -26.73 -24.85 6.67
CA VAL A 415 -25.38 -25.43 6.75
C VAL A 415 -24.43 -24.71 5.78
N ASN A 416 -24.88 -24.40 4.57
CA ASN A 416 -24.09 -23.65 3.60
C ASN A 416 -23.65 -22.29 4.14
N LEU A 417 -24.56 -21.53 4.75
CA LEU A 417 -24.25 -20.23 5.36
C LEU A 417 -23.23 -20.36 6.48
N ILE A 418 -23.38 -21.38 7.35
CA ILE A 418 -22.43 -21.63 8.45
C ILE A 418 -21.04 -21.99 7.90
N VAL A 419 -20.98 -22.86 6.91
CA VAL A 419 -19.71 -23.28 6.28
C VAL A 419 -19.04 -22.09 5.58
N MET A 420 -19.81 -21.30 4.85
CA MET A 420 -19.31 -20.10 4.15
C MET A 420 -18.72 -19.08 5.11
N LEU A 421 -19.43 -18.73 6.18
CA LEU A 421 -18.93 -17.80 7.21
C LEU A 421 -17.69 -18.36 7.92
N GLY A 422 -17.70 -19.66 8.23
CA GLY A 422 -16.57 -20.31 8.87
C GLY A 422 -15.32 -20.34 8.00
N LEU A 423 -15.45 -20.62 6.71
CA LEU A 423 -14.32 -20.60 5.78
C LEU A 423 -13.77 -19.18 5.61
N LEU A 424 -14.64 -18.17 5.43
CA LEU A 424 -14.19 -16.77 5.35
C LEU A 424 -13.46 -16.34 6.63
N GLY A 425 -13.97 -16.71 7.80
CA GLY A 425 -13.30 -16.45 9.07
C GLY A 425 -11.95 -17.16 9.20
N SER A 426 -11.85 -18.42 8.74
CA SER A 426 -10.60 -19.21 8.82
C SER A 426 -9.50 -18.66 7.91
N PHE A 427 -9.85 -18.17 6.73
CA PHE A 427 -8.94 -17.50 5.79
C PHE A 427 -8.68 -16.04 6.13
N GLN A 428 -9.33 -15.51 7.18
CA GLN A 428 -9.30 -14.07 7.52
C GLN A 428 -9.64 -13.17 6.33
N ALA A 429 -10.55 -13.64 5.48
CA ALA A 429 -10.93 -12.92 4.28
C ALA A 429 -11.75 -11.68 4.63
N THR A 430 -11.46 -10.58 3.93
CA THR A 430 -12.15 -9.31 4.11
C THR A 430 -13.50 -9.32 3.38
N ILE A 431 -14.60 -9.09 4.12
CA ILE A 431 -15.94 -8.96 3.54
C ILE A 431 -16.14 -7.52 3.08
N THR A 432 -16.34 -7.34 1.78
CA THR A 432 -16.66 -6.06 1.14
C THR A 432 -18.16 -5.93 0.85
N LEU A 433 -18.64 -4.74 0.46
CA LEU A 433 -20.04 -4.55 0.07
C LEU A 433 -20.44 -5.46 -1.11
N PRO A 434 -19.66 -5.58 -2.20
CA PRO A 434 -19.89 -6.60 -3.23
C PRO A 434 -19.81 -8.03 -2.67
N GLY A 435 -18.97 -8.29 -1.66
CA GLY A 435 -18.90 -9.57 -0.96
C GLY A 435 -20.22 -9.95 -0.30
N ILE A 436 -20.94 -9.01 0.31
CA ILE A 436 -22.30 -9.25 0.83
C ILE A 436 -23.26 -9.62 -0.31
N ALA A 437 -23.17 -8.98 -1.46
CA ALA A 437 -23.96 -9.37 -2.63
C ALA A 437 -23.65 -10.79 -3.11
N ALA A 438 -22.37 -11.23 -3.01
CA ALA A 438 -21.98 -12.60 -3.29
C ALA A 438 -22.66 -13.62 -2.37
N PHE A 439 -22.91 -13.28 -1.08
CA PHE A 439 -23.67 -14.15 -0.18
C PHE A 439 -25.09 -14.39 -0.72
N ALA A 440 -25.79 -13.34 -1.10
CA ALA A 440 -27.14 -13.45 -1.64
C ALA A 440 -27.16 -14.28 -2.95
N LEU A 441 -26.18 -14.05 -3.83
CA LEU A 441 -26.03 -14.80 -5.08
C LEU A 441 -25.75 -16.28 -4.81
N THR A 442 -24.83 -16.63 -3.92
CA THR A 442 -24.47 -18.01 -3.62
C THR A 442 -25.59 -18.78 -2.93
N LEU A 443 -26.45 -18.12 -2.12
CA LEU A 443 -27.67 -18.72 -1.61
C LEU A 443 -28.62 -19.13 -2.74
N GLY A 444 -28.79 -18.28 -3.75
CA GLY A 444 -29.57 -18.60 -4.94
C GLY A 444 -29.00 -19.81 -5.71
N ILE A 445 -27.67 -19.84 -5.92
CA ILE A 445 -26.97 -20.95 -6.56
C ILE A 445 -27.15 -22.28 -5.78
N ALA A 446 -27.05 -22.22 -4.45
CA ALA A 446 -27.22 -23.39 -3.60
C ALA A 446 -28.66 -23.95 -3.65
N VAL A 447 -29.65 -23.06 -3.76
CA VAL A 447 -31.05 -23.47 -3.96
C VAL A 447 -31.25 -24.13 -5.32
N ASP A 448 -30.71 -23.56 -6.39
CA ASP A 448 -30.82 -24.10 -7.75
C ASP A 448 -30.28 -25.53 -7.83
N ALA A 449 -29.13 -25.82 -7.23
CA ALA A 449 -28.59 -27.16 -7.14
C ALA A 449 -29.56 -28.16 -6.47
N ASN A 450 -30.24 -27.74 -5.38
CA ASN A 450 -31.24 -28.59 -4.71
C ASN A 450 -32.50 -28.75 -5.58
N ILE A 451 -32.96 -27.71 -6.28
CA ILE A 451 -34.10 -27.75 -7.18
C ILE A 451 -33.83 -28.76 -8.29
N LEU A 452 -32.67 -28.73 -8.95
CA LEU A 452 -32.28 -29.69 -9.97
C LEU A 452 -32.36 -31.13 -9.49
N ILE A 453 -31.87 -31.39 -8.27
CA ILE A 453 -31.95 -32.72 -7.65
C ILE A 453 -33.41 -33.12 -7.42
N PHE A 454 -34.25 -32.23 -6.88
CA PHE A 454 -35.64 -32.55 -6.54
C PHE A 454 -36.48 -32.77 -7.78
N GLU A 455 -36.32 -31.94 -8.82
CA GLU A 455 -37.03 -32.14 -10.08
C GLU A 455 -36.62 -33.47 -10.76
N ARG A 456 -35.34 -33.82 -10.68
CA ARG A 456 -34.90 -35.10 -11.22
C ARG A 456 -35.46 -36.28 -10.41
N ILE A 457 -35.51 -36.19 -9.07
CA ILE A 457 -36.15 -37.21 -8.23
C ILE A 457 -37.65 -37.32 -8.59
N ARG A 458 -38.36 -36.22 -8.78
CA ARG A 458 -39.78 -36.17 -9.22
C ARG A 458 -39.97 -36.90 -10.55
N GLU A 459 -39.14 -36.58 -11.54
CA GLU A 459 -39.19 -37.22 -12.86
C GLU A 459 -38.96 -38.74 -12.77
N GLU A 460 -38.04 -39.21 -11.95
CA GLU A 460 -37.79 -40.64 -11.76
C GLU A 460 -38.93 -41.36 -11.01
N LEU A 461 -39.63 -40.65 -10.10
CA LEU A 461 -40.85 -41.16 -9.44
C LEU A 461 -42.00 -41.27 -10.41
N ASP A 462 -42.20 -40.25 -11.29
CA ASP A 462 -43.23 -40.23 -12.33
C ASP A 462 -42.99 -41.36 -13.36
N ASN A 463 -41.72 -41.72 -13.60
CA ASN A 463 -41.33 -42.89 -14.39
C ASN A 463 -41.51 -44.23 -13.68
N GLY A 464 -42.13 -44.26 -12.48
CA GLY A 464 -42.52 -45.47 -11.79
C GLY A 464 -41.41 -46.13 -10.93
N LYS A 465 -40.27 -45.42 -10.67
CA LYS A 465 -39.25 -45.96 -9.75
C LYS A 465 -39.70 -45.91 -8.30
N SER A 466 -39.19 -46.86 -7.52
CA SER A 466 -39.36 -46.79 -6.05
C SER A 466 -38.68 -45.55 -5.48
N VAL A 467 -39.18 -45.03 -4.36
CA VAL A 467 -38.62 -43.83 -3.69
C VAL A 467 -37.11 -43.91 -3.45
N PRO A 468 -36.54 -45.00 -2.88
CA PRO A 468 -35.09 -45.14 -2.74
C PRO A 468 -34.35 -45.11 -4.11
N GLY A 469 -34.92 -45.81 -5.12
CA GLY A 469 -34.33 -45.84 -6.47
C GLY A 469 -34.37 -44.50 -7.19
N ALA A 470 -35.47 -43.74 -7.04
CA ALA A 470 -35.58 -42.38 -7.59
C ALA A 470 -34.61 -41.42 -6.94
N ILE A 471 -34.44 -41.44 -5.62
CA ILE A 471 -33.46 -40.59 -4.91
C ILE A 471 -32.04 -40.93 -5.37
N GLN A 472 -31.66 -42.21 -5.41
CA GLN A 472 -30.34 -42.62 -5.85
C GLN A 472 -30.07 -42.16 -7.29
N THR A 473 -30.99 -42.43 -8.22
CA THR A 473 -30.83 -42.05 -9.64
C THR A 473 -30.82 -40.54 -9.82
N GLY A 474 -31.65 -39.81 -9.04
CA GLY A 474 -31.72 -38.35 -9.08
C GLY A 474 -30.37 -37.71 -8.74
N PHE A 475 -29.78 -38.08 -7.63
CA PHE A 475 -28.46 -37.59 -7.24
C PHE A 475 -27.36 -38.01 -8.25
N ASP A 476 -27.34 -39.27 -8.69
CA ASP A 476 -26.27 -39.79 -9.53
C ASP A 476 -26.30 -39.17 -10.94
N ARG A 477 -27.46 -38.86 -11.48
CA ARG A 477 -27.61 -38.23 -12.82
C ARG A 477 -27.34 -36.72 -12.82
N VAL A 478 -27.75 -36.03 -11.76
CA VAL A 478 -27.58 -34.56 -11.67
C VAL A 478 -26.19 -34.17 -11.20
N PHE A 479 -25.43 -35.10 -10.60
CA PHE A 479 -24.12 -34.84 -10.04
C PHE A 479 -23.19 -34.05 -10.98
N TRP A 480 -22.97 -34.53 -12.18
CA TRP A 480 -22.08 -33.88 -13.16
C TRP A 480 -22.62 -32.54 -13.63
N THR A 481 -23.93 -32.39 -13.79
CA THR A 481 -24.56 -31.11 -14.17
C THR A 481 -24.31 -30.04 -13.10
N ILE A 482 -24.42 -30.41 -11.82
CA ILE A 482 -24.11 -29.50 -10.70
C ILE A 482 -22.62 -29.14 -10.70
N VAL A 483 -21.75 -30.15 -10.85
CA VAL A 483 -20.29 -29.92 -10.88
C VAL A 483 -19.92 -28.98 -12.03
N ASP A 484 -20.42 -29.19 -13.24
CA ASP A 484 -20.15 -28.36 -14.44
C ASP A 484 -20.60 -26.90 -14.22
N SER A 485 -21.79 -26.70 -13.66
CA SER A 485 -22.30 -25.37 -13.30
C SER A 485 -21.39 -24.65 -12.28
N HIS A 486 -20.99 -25.37 -11.23
CA HIS A 486 -20.13 -24.81 -10.19
C HIS A 486 -18.70 -24.54 -10.69
N VAL A 487 -18.14 -25.40 -11.55
CA VAL A 487 -16.83 -25.18 -12.19
C VAL A 487 -16.84 -23.92 -13.05
N THR A 488 -17.91 -23.68 -13.81
CA THR A 488 -18.06 -22.46 -14.61
C THR A 488 -18.04 -21.21 -13.72
N GLN A 489 -18.73 -21.25 -12.59
CA GLN A 489 -18.77 -20.13 -11.63
C GLN A 489 -17.41 -19.92 -10.93
N LEU A 490 -16.71 -21.01 -10.56
CA LEU A 490 -15.35 -20.94 -10.02
C LEU A 490 -14.37 -20.33 -11.01
N PHE A 491 -14.51 -20.65 -12.30
CA PHE A 491 -13.68 -20.04 -13.35
C PHE A 491 -13.94 -18.53 -13.47
N ALA A 492 -15.20 -18.10 -13.44
CA ALA A 492 -15.56 -16.68 -13.42
C ALA A 492 -14.99 -15.97 -12.16
N ALA A 493 -15.12 -16.60 -10.99
CA ALA A 493 -14.56 -16.08 -9.75
C ALA A 493 -13.03 -15.98 -9.79
N LEU A 494 -12.35 -16.95 -10.41
CA LEU A 494 -10.89 -16.91 -10.60
C LEU A 494 -10.46 -15.71 -11.46
N LEU A 495 -11.17 -15.45 -12.56
CA LEU A 495 -10.88 -14.28 -13.40
C LEU A 495 -11.09 -12.97 -12.64
N LEU A 496 -12.17 -12.86 -11.86
CA LEU A 496 -12.43 -11.70 -11.01
C LEU A 496 -11.37 -11.54 -9.91
N PHE A 497 -10.82 -12.63 -9.39
CA PHE A 497 -9.75 -12.59 -8.40
C PHE A 497 -8.42 -12.12 -8.99
N ILE A 498 -8.08 -12.58 -10.21
CA ILE A 498 -6.82 -12.23 -10.89
C ILE A 498 -6.84 -10.79 -11.39
N PHE A 499 -7.92 -10.38 -12.06
CA PHE A 499 -8.02 -9.07 -12.72
C PHE A 499 -8.74 -8.01 -11.89
N GLY A 500 -9.45 -8.39 -10.83
CA GLY A 500 -10.16 -7.46 -9.96
C GLY A 500 -9.24 -6.70 -9.01
N THR A 501 -9.72 -5.56 -8.54
CA THR A 501 -9.06 -4.74 -7.51
C THR A 501 -9.94 -4.66 -6.26
N GLY A 502 -9.36 -4.41 -5.09
CA GLY A 502 -10.04 -4.13 -3.82
C GLY A 502 -11.38 -4.86 -3.62
N PRO A 503 -12.52 -4.15 -3.67
CA PRO A 503 -13.85 -4.71 -3.42
C PRO A 503 -14.23 -5.88 -4.35
N VAL A 504 -13.76 -5.89 -5.60
CA VAL A 504 -14.04 -6.96 -6.58
C VAL A 504 -13.34 -8.26 -6.20
N LYS A 505 -12.12 -8.20 -5.63
CA LYS A 505 -11.46 -9.40 -5.08
C LYS A 505 -12.23 -9.98 -3.90
N GLY A 506 -12.74 -9.13 -3.01
CA GLY A 506 -13.60 -9.56 -1.90
C GLY A 506 -14.85 -10.30 -2.38
N PHE A 507 -15.50 -9.80 -3.45
CA PHE A 507 -16.59 -10.50 -4.12
C PHE A 507 -16.16 -11.87 -4.65
N ALA A 508 -15.04 -11.94 -5.36
CA ALA A 508 -14.52 -13.18 -5.96
C ALA A 508 -14.21 -14.25 -4.90
N VAL A 509 -13.59 -13.85 -3.78
CA VAL A 509 -13.32 -14.75 -2.65
C VAL A 509 -14.60 -15.27 -2.02
N SER A 510 -15.57 -14.38 -1.73
CA SER A 510 -16.87 -14.76 -1.16
C SER A 510 -17.64 -15.69 -2.08
N LEU A 511 -17.63 -15.42 -3.40
CA LEU A 511 -18.26 -16.28 -4.41
C LEU A 511 -17.59 -17.66 -4.47
N THR A 512 -16.26 -17.73 -4.49
CA THR A 512 -15.51 -19.00 -4.52
C THR A 512 -15.85 -19.86 -3.30
N VAL A 513 -15.80 -19.28 -2.10
CA VAL A 513 -16.11 -19.97 -0.85
C VAL A 513 -17.57 -20.44 -0.85
N GLY A 514 -18.50 -19.59 -1.30
CA GLY A 514 -19.93 -19.93 -1.35
C GLY A 514 -20.25 -21.05 -2.35
N VAL A 515 -19.62 -21.04 -3.52
CA VAL A 515 -19.80 -22.10 -4.54
C VAL A 515 -19.24 -23.44 -4.05
N VAL A 516 -18.07 -23.46 -3.39
CA VAL A 516 -17.50 -24.68 -2.80
C VAL A 516 -18.37 -25.21 -1.67
N ALA A 517 -18.85 -24.32 -0.79
CA ALA A 517 -19.77 -24.69 0.28
C ALA A 517 -21.10 -25.25 -0.28
N SER A 518 -21.65 -24.62 -1.33
CA SER A 518 -22.87 -25.05 -2.02
C SER A 518 -22.74 -26.47 -2.61
N LEU A 519 -21.62 -26.76 -3.27
CA LEU A 519 -21.37 -28.11 -3.82
C LEU A 519 -21.37 -29.17 -2.70
N PHE A 520 -20.73 -28.87 -1.58
CA PHE A 520 -20.72 -29.77 -0.43
C PHE A 520 -22.14 -29.96 0.14
N THR A 521 -22.88 -28.88 0.37
CA THR A 521 -24.16 -28.96 1.07
C THR A 521 -25.28 -29.54 0.21
N SER A 522 -25.33 -29.20 -1.08
CA SER A 522 -26.35 -29.72 -1.99
C SER A 522 -26.18 -31.23 -2.27
N ILE A 523 -24.94 -31.70 -2.43
CA ILE A 523 -24.67 -33.11 -2.76
C ILE A 523 -24.58 -33.97 -1.48
N TYR A 524 -23.81 -33.53 -0.49
CA TYR A 524 -23.49 -34.36 0.66
C TYR A 524 -24.53 -34.23 1.77
N VAL A 525 -24.88 -33.00 2.16
CA VAL A 525 -25.81 -32.76 3.26
C VAL A 525 -27.25 -33.11 2.86
N SER A 526 -27.70 -32.65 1.69
CA SER A 526 -29.04 -32.92 1.18
C SER A 526 -29.28 -34.45 0.99
N ARG A 527 -28.30 -35.18 0.44
CA ARG A 527 -28.35 -36.63 0.31
C ARG A 527 -28.41 -37.33 1.66
N PHE A 528 -27.62 -36.86 2.65
CA PHE A 528 -27.66 -37.41 4.00
C PHE A 528 -29.07 -37.33 4.62
N ILE A 529 -29.74 -36.18 4.46
CA ILE A 529 -31.09 -35.97 5.01
C ILE A 529 -32.08 -36.96 4.38
N TYR A 530 -32.04 -37.17 3.08
CA TYR A 530 -32.90 -38.17 2.43
C TYR A 530 -32.59 -39.59 2.88
N ASP A 531 -31.33 -40.00 2.97
CA ASP A 531 -30.93 -41.31 3.43
C ASP A 531 -31.41 -41.55 4.90
N TRP A 532 -31.30 -40.51 5.75
CA TRP A 532 -31.77 -40.57 7.13
C TRP A 532 -33.29 -40.71 7.25
N VAL A 533 -34.06 -39.95 6.45
CA VAL A 533 -35.53 -40.05 6.43
C VAL A 533 -35.98 -41.44 5.95
N LEU A 534 -35.37 -42.01 4.92
CA LEU A 534 -35.67 -43.36 4.42
C LEU A 534 -35.36 -44.42 5.45
N GLU A 535 -34.30 -44.29 6.21
CA GLU A 535 -33.96 -45.24 7.32
C GLU A 535 -34.97 -45.21 8.47
N GLN A 536 -35.55 -44.04 8.76
CA GLN A 536 -36.57 -43.90 9.79
C GLN A 536 -37.94 -44.43 9.34
N HIS A 537 -38.21 -44.35 8.02
CA HIS A 537 -39.48 -44.72 7.45
C HIS A 537 -39.30 -45.71 6.25
N PRO A 538 -38.92 -46.98 6.50
CA PRO A 538 -38.55 -47.93 5.45
C PRO A 538 -39.68 -48.28 4.47
N GLY A 539 -40.93 -47.95 4.79
CA GLY A 539 -42.13 -48.25 3.97
C GLY A 539 -42.68 -47.05 3.18
N THR A 540 -41.93 -45.97 3.06
CA THR A 540 -42.38 -44.73 2.36
C THR A 540 -42.67 -45.02 0.87
N LYS A 541 -43.94 -44.96 0.48
CA LYS A 541 -44.38 -45.20 -0.89
C LYS A 541 -44.50 -43.91 -1.70
N THR A 542 -44.60 -42.76 -1.06
CA THR A 542 -44.72 -41.43 -1.67
C THR A 542 -43.75 -40.47 -1.03
N LEU A 543 -43.04 -39.69 -1.83
CA LEU A 543 -42.18 -38.62 -1.36
C LEU A 543 -42.94 -37.30 -1.56
N SER A 544 -42.86 -36.42 -0.56
CA SER A 544 -43.49 -35.10 -0.63
C SER A 544 -42.50 -34.13 -1.27
N ILE A 545 -42.57 -34.01 -2.60
CA ILE A 545 -41.78 -33.08 -3.44
C ILE A 545 -42.76 -32.16 -4.15
#